data_824ed93a9ab404d630352a60eed140e6
#
_entry.id   824ed93a9ab404d630352a60eed140e6
#
_cell.length_a   1.000
_cell.length_b   1.000
_cell.length_c   1.000
_cell.angle_alpha   90.00
_cell.angle_beta   90.00
_cell.angle_gamma   90.00
#
_symmetry.space_group_name_H-M   'P 1'
#
loop_
_entity.id
_entity.type
_entity.pdbx_description
1 polymer ?
#
loop_
_entity_poly.entity_id
_entity_poly.type
_entity_poly.pdbx_seq_one_letter_code
_entity_poly.pdbx_strand_id
1 'polypeptide(L)'
;LLTDGVEKSAELPNLVGEYETLLAAASAKYDFAEFDENSVATTFYTTGTTGNPKGVYFTHRQLVLHTLAEASVLGSLDSVRLLGTDDVYMPITPMFHVHAWGIPYVATMLGIKQV
;
A
#
# COMPACT_ATOMS: atom_id res chain seq x y z
N LEU A 1 8.30 -11.83 -9.82
CA LEU A 1 8.98 -10.77 -10.56
C LEU A 1 10.43 -10.64 -10.09
N LEU A 2 11.32 -10.31 -11.00
CA LEU A 2 12.68 -9.87 -10.69
C LEU A 2 12.74 -8.35 -10.81
N THR A 3 13.67 -7.74 -10.09
CA THR A 3 13.92 -6.30 -10.09
C THR A 3 15.40 -6.02 -10.33
N ASP A 4 15.73 -4.77 -10.64
CA ASP A 4 17.11 -4.28 -10.76
C ASP A 4 17.98 -5.00 -11.81
N GLY A 5 17.36 -5.45 -12.90
CA GLY A 5 18.09 -6.10 -14.00
C GLY A 5 18.76 -7.43 -13.63
N VAL A 6 18.30 -8.07 -12.57
CA VAL A 6 18.81 -9.39 -12.16
C VAL A 6 18.54 -10.41 -13.26
N GLU A 7 19.58 -11.13 -13.67
CA GLU A 7 19.42 -12.19 -14.66
C GLU A 7 18.44 -13.27 -14.17
N LYS A 8 17.64 -13.75 -15.11
CA LYS A 8 16.64 -14.78 -14.86
C LYS A 8 17.31 -16.03 -14.29
N SER A 9 17.01 -16.38 -13.04
CA SER A 9 17.35 -17.68 -12.50
C SER A 9 16.43 -18.74 -13.10
N ALA A 10 17.00 -19.75 -13.74
CA ALA A 10 16.23 -20.87 -14.30
C ALA A 10 15.48 -21.71 -13.25
N GLU A 11 15.78 -21.50 -11.99
CA GLU A 11 15.25 -22.29 -10.87
C GLU A 11 14.02 -21.64 -10.18
N LEU A 12 13.60 -20.44 -10.61
CA LEU A 12 12.42 -19.80 -10.03
C LEU A 12 11.14 -20.26 -10.72
N PRO A 13 10.35 -21.13 -10.07
CA PRO A 13 9.06 -21.53 -10.62
C PRO A 13 8.13 -20.31 -10.70
N ASN A 14 7.32 -20.27 -11.75
CA ASN A 14 6.31 -19.22 -11.96
C ASN A 14 6.89 -17.80 -12.14
N LEU A 15 8.14 -17.67 -12.56
CA LEU A 15 8.70 -16.37 -12.90
C LEU A 15 8.00 -15.82 -14.14
N VAL A 16 7.33 -14.67 -13.99
CA VAL A 16 6.61 -13.99 -15.08
C VAL A 16 7.57 -13.13 -15.92
N GLY A 17 8.48 -12.42 -15.27
CA GLY A 17 9.43 -11.57 -15.95
C GLY A 17 10.16 -10.62 -15.00
N GLU A 18 10.98 -9.77 -15.60
CA GLU A 18 11.65 -8.69 -14.91
C GLU A 18 10.73 -7.47 -14.86
N TYR A 19 10.72 -6.76 -13.73
CA TYR A 19 9.74 -5.71 -13.41
C TYR A 19 9.78 -4.55 -14.40
N GLU A 20 10.96 -3.97 -14.67
CA GLU A 20 11.08 -2.80 -15.55
C GLU A 20 10.70 -3.14 -16.99
N THR A 21 11.03 -4.33 -17.46
CA THR A 21 10.63 -4.80 -18.77
C THR A 21 9.12 -4.94 -18.91
N LEU A 22 8.46 -5.49 -17.89
CA LEU A 22 7.00 -5.62 -17.87
C LEU A 22 6.31 -4.26 -17.74
N LEU A 23 6.87 -3.37 -16.92
CA LEU A 23 6.34 -2.02 -16.74
C LEU A 23 6.44 -1.20 -18.04
N ALA A 24 7.57 -1.26 -18.74
CA ALA A 24 7.76 -0.57 -20.02
C ALA A 24 6.79 -1.07 -21.11
N ALA A 25 6.41 -2.34 -21.07
CA ALA A 25 5.46 -2.95 -22.00
C ALA A 25 3.99 -2.72 -21.59
N ALA A 26 3.72 -2.28 -20.38
CA ALA A 26 2.37 -2.09 -19.89
C ALA A 26 1.69 -0.84 -20.48
N SER A 27 0.38 -0.90 -20.62
CA SER A 27 -0.40 0.27 -21.04
C SER A 27 -0.40 1.33 -19.94
N ALA A 28 -0.20 2.59 -20.33
CA ALA A 28 -0.38 3.73 -19.43
C ALA A 28 -1.86 4.04 -19.12
N LYS A 29 -2.79 3.37 -19.81
CA LYS A 29 -4.24 3.49 -19.60
C LYS A 29 -4.75 2.21 -18.96
N TYR A 30 -5.50 2.36 -17.90
CA TYR A 30 -6.15 1.26 -17.21
C TYR A 30 -7.59 1.66 -16.84
N ASP A 31 -8.53 0.82 -17.22
CA ASP A 31 -9.94 0.99 -16.84
C ASP A 31 -10.16 0.28 -15.50
N PHE A 32 -10.34 1.08 -14.45
CA PHE A 32 -10.59 0.54 -13.11
C PHE A 32 -11.97 -0.10 -13.05
N ALA A 33 -12.01 -1.34 -12.59
CA ALA A 33 -13.26 -2.06 -12.43
C ALA A 33 -14.10 -1.43 -11.30
N GLU A 34 -15.41 -1.35 -11.53
CA GLU A 34 -16.36 -1.08 -10.44
C GLU A 34 -16.57 -2.35 -9.63
N PHE A 35 -16.59 -2.23 -8.31
CA PHE A 35 -16.79 -3.35 -7.39
C PHE A 35 -17.50 -2.88 -6.11
N ASP A 36 -18.05 -3.84 -5.36
CA ASP A 36 -18.69 -3.58 -4.05
C ASP A 36 -17.61 -3.08 -3.05
N GLU A 37 -17.87 -1.95 -2.39
CA GLU A 37 -16.99 -1.39 -1.36
C GLU A 37 -16.72 -2.34 -0.19
N ASN A 38 -17.57 -3.34 0.02
CA ASN A 38 -17.40 -4.37 1.05
C ASN A 38 -16.53 -5.55 0.59
N SER A 39 -16.11 -5.57 -0.68
CA SER A 39 -15.15 -6.58 -1.14
C SER A 39 -13.79 -6.41 -0.43
N VAL A 40 -13.08 -7.54 -0.27
CA VAL A 40 -11.76 -7.54 0.37
C VAL A 40 -10.76 -6.78 -0.50
N ALA A 41 -10.15 -5.76 0.08
CA ALA A 41 -9.14 -4.94 -0.59
C ALA A 41 -7.73 -5.46 -0.33
N THR A 42 -7.46 -5.94 0.89
CA THR A 42 -6.12 -6.32 1.30
C THR A 42 -6.14 -7.30 2.46
N THR A 43 -5.07 -8.09 2.53
CA THR A 43 -4.85 -9.07 3.61
C THR A 43 -3.41 -8.99 4.08
N PHE A 44 -3.21 -9.11 5.40
CA PHE A 44 -1.90 -9.30 6.00
C PHE A 44 -1.98 -10.32 7.13
N TYR A 45 -0.83 -10.82 7.56
CA TYR A 45 -0.76 -11.81 8.62
C TYR A 45 -0.11 -11.22 9.87
N THR A 46 -0.72 -11.50 11.03
CA THR A 46 -0.12 -11.18 12.32
C THR A 46 0.52 -12.43 12.91
N THR A 47 1.72 -12.30 13.45
CA THR A 47 2.34 -13.34 14.26
C THR A 47 1.67 -13.34 15.62
N GLY A 48 0.74 -14.25 15.84
CA GLY A 48 0.15 -14.44 17.18
C GLY A 48 1.22 -14.91 18.17
N THR A 49 1.11 -14.49 19.42
CA THR A 49 1.99 -14.90 20.52
C THR A 49 1.83 -16.40 20.86
N THR A 50 0.77 -17.04 20.40
CA THR A 50 0.39 -18.41 20.78
C THR A 50 -0.15 -19.19 19.58
N GLY A 51 0.63 -19.42 18.52
CA GLY A 51 0.19 -20.28 17.43
C GLY A 51 0.57 -19.80 16.03
N ASN A 52 -0.12 -20.32 15.03
CA ASN A 52 0.11 -19.99 13.63
C ASN A 52 -0.27 -18.53 13.33
N PRO A 53 0.38 -17.89 12.34
CA PRO A 53 0.01 -16.57 11.88
C PRO A 53 -1.48 -16.49 11.51
N LYS A 54 -2.15 -15.42 11.92
CA LYS A 54 -3.56 -15.18 11.64
C LYS A 54 -3.69 -14.17 10.51
N GLY A 55 -4.46 -14.52 9.48
CA GLY A 55 -4.82 -13.60 8.41
C GLY A 55 -5.83 -12.56 8.90
N VAL A 56 -5.53 -11.29 8.63
CA VAL A 56 -6.44 -10.16 8.85
C VAL A 56 -6.69 -9.53 7.49
N TYR A 57 -7.94 -9.20 7.21
CA TYR A 57 -8.31 -8.54 5.96
C TYR A 57 -9.07 -7.24 6.22
N PHE A 58 -8.95 -6.32 5.29
CA PHE A 58 -9.76 -5.10 5.24
C PHE A 58 -10.51 -5.01 3.94
N THR A 59 -11.74 -4.50 4.01
CA THR A 59 -12.51 -4.14 2.84
C THR A 59 -12.10 -2.77 2.31
N HIS A 60 -12.44 -2.46 1.06
CA HIS A 60 -12.24 -1.13 0.49
C HIS A 60 -12.90 -0.03 1.34
N ARG A 61 -14.13 -0.27 1.80
CA ARG A 61 -14.83 0.64 2.70
C ARG A 61 -14.04 0.92 3.98
N GLN A 62 -13.50 -0.11 4.63
CA GLN A 62 -12.72 0.05 5.85
C GLN A 62 -11.44 0.86 5.61
N LEU A 63 -10.74 0.62 4.51
CA LEU A 63 -9.54 1.40 4.17
C LEU A 63 -9.86 2.87 3.94
N VAL A 64 -10.93 3.18 3.19
CA VAL A 64 -11.35 4.56 2.93
C VAL A 64 -11.75 5.27 4.23
N LEU A 65 -12.57 4.66 5.07
CA LEU A 65 -12.99 5.24 6.34
C LEU A 65 -11.82 5.46 7.30
N HIS A 66 -10.88 4.52 7.37
CA HIS A 66 -9.66 4.65 8.16
C HIS A 66 -8.81 5.83 7.63
N THR A 67 -8.60 5.90 6.33
CA THR A 67 -7.84 6.98 5.69
C THR A 67 -8.45 8.36 5.97
N LEU A 68 -9.77 8.48 5.88
CA LEU A 68 -10.49 9.73 6.19
C LEU A 68 -10.34 10.12 7.68
N ALA A 69 -10.45 9.15 8.58
CA ALA A 69 -10.28 9.38 10.01
C ALA A 69 -8.86 9.84 10.33
N GLU A 70 -7.85 9.16 9.81
CA GLU A 70 -6.45 9.55 10.00
C GLU A 70 -6.13 10.91 9.38
N ALA A 71 -6.57 11.18 8.15
CA ALA A 71 -6.39 12.46 7.52
C ALA A 71 -7.00 13.61 8.34
N SER A 72 -8.18 13.38 8.93
CA SER A 72 -8.84 14.35 9.81
C SER A 72 -8.01 14.63 11.07
N VAL A 73 -7.44 13.60 11.69
CA VAL A 73 -6.61 13.76 12.90
C VAL A 73 -5.28 14.41 12.56
N LEU A 74 -4.57 13.91 11.54
CA LEU A 74 -3.22 14.37 11.19
C LEU A 74 -3.20 15.77 10.58
N GLY A 75 -4.28 16.16 9.90
CA GLY A 75 -4.40 17.44 9.22
C GLY A 75 -5.10 18.56 10.03
N SER A 76 -5.83 18.23 11.10
CA SER A 76 -6.69 19.20 11.81
C SER A 76 -6.12 19.75 13.12
N LEU A 77 -4.99 19.26 13.59
CA LEU A 77 -4.36 19.72 14.81
C LEU A 77 -3.54 20.97 14.55
N ASP A 78 -4.11 22.15 14.75
CA ASP A 78 -3.48 23.47 14.51
C ASP A 78 -2.12 23.65 15.22
N SER A 79 -1.89 22.99 16.33
CA SER A 79 -0.65 23.09 17.09
C SER A 79 0.40 22.02 16.74
N VAL A 80 -0.01 20.96 16.05
CA VAL A 80 0.87 19.84 15.64
C VAL A 80 0.35 19.26 14.32
N ARG A 81 0.40 20.05 13.24
CA ARG A 81 0.17 19.49 11.92
C ARG A 81 1.24 18.44 11.64
N LEU A 82 0.87 17.18 11.73
CA LEU A 82 1.78 16.06 11.53
C LEU A 82 1.99 15.71 10.05
N LEU A 83 1.03 16.08 9.19
CA LEU A 83 1.10 15.78 7.77
C LEU A 83 0.35 16.85 6.95
N GLY A 84 0.97 17.36 5.92
CA GLY A 84 0.38 18.35 5.02
C GLY A 84 0.86 18.22 3.59
N THR A 85 0.18 18.88 2.66
CA THR A 85 0.41 18.79 1.21
C THR A 85 1.83 19.16 0.77
N ASP A 86 2.55 19.94 1.59
CA ASP A 86 3.92 20.37 1.28
C ASP A 86 4.99 19.42 1.83
N ASP A 87 4.56 18.38 2.55
CA ASP A 87 5.48 17.41 3.15
C ASP A 87 5.91 16.34 2.13
N VAL A 88 6.99 15.63 2.51
CA VAL A 88 7.46 14.45 1.79
C VAL A 88 7.36 13.26 2.74
N TYR A 89 6.59 12.28 2.36
CA TYR A 89 6.42 11.07 3.15
C TYR A 89 7.33 9.95 2.65
N MET A 90 8.11 9.40 3.57
CA MET A 90 8.94 8.20 3.34
C MET A 90 8.53 7.12 4.35
N PRO A 91 7.93 6.00 3.91
CA PRO A 91 7.57 4.91 4.79
C PRO A 91 8.81 4.18 5.29
N ILE A 92 9.18 4.37 6.56
CA ILE A 92 10.25 3.61 7.21
C ILE A 92 9.71 2.26 7.73
N THR A 93 8.44 2.24 8.16
CA THR A 93 7.77 1.00 8.53
C THR A 93 7.53 0.15 7.28
N PRO A 94 7.89 -1.13 7.29
CA PRO A 94 7.67 -2.00 6.14
C PRO A 94 6.20 -2.05 5.71
N MET A 95 5.94 -1.94 4.42
CA MET A 95 4.59 -1.92 3.86
C MET A 95 3.79 -3.20 4.16
N PHE A 96 4.46 -4.34 4.35
CA PHE A 96 3.81 -5.59 4.72
C PHE A 96 3.38 -5.63 6.20
N HIS A 97 3.87 -4.72 7.04
CA HIS A 97 3.50 -4.63 8.44
C HIS A 97 2.36 -3.63 8.62
N VAL A 98 1.13 -4.15 8.72
CA VAL A 98 -0.11 -3.36 8.88
C VAL A 98 -0.20 -2.20 7.87
N HIS A 99 0.26 -2.46 6.63
CA HIS A 99 0.27 -1.47 5.53
C HIS A 99 0.91 -0.13 5.92
N ALA A 100 2.03 -0.19 6.68
CA ALA A 100 2.69 1.00 7.22
C ALA A 100 1.71 1.93 7.97
N TRP A 101 0.81 1.33 8.76
CA TRP A 101 -0.23 2.02 9.55
C TRP A 101 -1.23 2.85 8.75
N GLY A 102 -1.39 2.57 7.46
CA GLY A 102 -2.33 3.28 6.60
C GLY A 102 -1.84 4.64 6.07
N ILE A 103 -0.71 5.16 6.55
CA ILE A 103 -0.20 6.47 6.14
C ILE A 103 0.03 6.62 4.63
N PRO A 104 0.47 5.60 3.87
CA PRO A 104 0.55 5.71 2.41
C PRO A 104 -0.77 6.07 1.73
N TYR A 105 -1.89 5.57 2.25
CA TYR A 105 -3.21 5.92 1.73
C TYR A 105 -3.58 7.36 2.05
N VAL A 106 -3.26 7.82 3.27
CA VAL A 106 -3.44 9.23 3.67
C VAL A 106 -2.60 10.16 2.80
N ALA A 107 -1.32 9.82 2.62
CA ALA A 107 -0.41 10.59 1.78
C ALA A 107 -0.89 10.68 0.33
N THR A 108 -1.43 9.57 -0.21
CA THR A 108 -2.03 9.55 -1.55
C THR A 108 -3.27 10.44 -1.61
N MET A 109 -4.17 10.34 -0.64
CA MET A 109 -5.41 11.12 -0.61
C MET A 109 -5.14 12.63 -0.48
N LEU A 110 -4.12 13.02 0.27
CA LEU A 110 -3.73 14.42 0.46
C LEU A 110 -2.81 14.96 -0.64
N GLY A 111 -2.40 14.13 -1.60
CA GLY A 111 -1.47 14.52 -2.67
C GLY A 111 -0.04 14.79 -2.19
N ILE A 112 0.37 14.18 -1.09
CA ILE A 112 1.70 14.31 -0.51
C ILE A 112 2.70 13.51 -1.37
N LYS A 113 3.87 14.11 -1.63
CA LYS A 113 4.94 13.41 -2.33
C LYS A 113 5.41 12.21 -1.50
N GLN A 114 5.42 11.04 -2.12
CA GLN A 114 5.93 9.81 -1.51
C GLN A 114 7.26 9.41 -2.15
N VAL A 115 8.23 8.94 -1.35
CA VAL A 115 9.57 8.53 -1.77
C VAL A 115 9.97 7.23 -1.11
#